data_1088366c85966e361af06b2a150058fa
#
_entry.id   1088366c85966e361af06b2a150058fa
#
_cell.length_a   1.000
_cell.length_b   1.000
_cell.length_c   1.000
_cell.angle_alpha   90.00
_cell.angle_beta   90.00
_cell.angle_gamma   90.00
#
_symmetry.space_group_name_H-M   'P 1'
#
loop_
_entity.id
_entity.type
_entity.pdbx_description
1 polymer ?
#
loop_
_entity_poly.entity_id
_entity_poly.type
_entity_poly.pdbx_seq_one_letter_code
_entity_poly.pdbx_strand_id
1 'polypeptide(L)'
;MIVTVTLNAAIDRTLVVPNFQPGHRHRASVGFPSAGGKGINVARALKRLDTPVVATGLAGGRTGDRIIEELAGEALLNDFVRIGDESRTSTAVVDPTGGTLSEIYEWGPSVRPDELEMLLDKLRYLSRVASYVVPVNGNVLAR
;
A
#
# COMPACT_ATOMS: atom_id res chain seq x y z
N MET A 1 11.52 17.96 4.59
CA MET A 1 11.22 16.56 4.26
C MET A 1 9.88 16.19 4.87
N ILE A 2 9.03 15.48 4.12
CA ILE A 2 7.73 14.99 4.57
C ILE A 2 7.84 13.47 4.81
N VAL A 3 7.20 12.98 5.86
CA VAL A 3 7.07 11.54 6.13
C VAL A 3 5.61 11.15 5.93
N THR A 4 5.34 10.18 5.05
CA THR A 4 3.99 9.61 4.91
C THR A 4 3.92 8.25 5.59
N VAL A 5 2.81 7.97 6.28
CA VAL A 5 2.64 6.73 7.04
C VAL A 5 1.51 5.90 6.43
N THR A 6 1.81 4.66 6.05
CA THR A 6 0.85 3.69 5.50
C THR A 6 0.72 2.51 6.45
N LEU A 7 -0.35 2.48 7.24
CA LEU A 7 -0.57 1.41 8.23
C LEU A 7 -1.07 0.11 7.62
N ASN A 8 -1.68 0.15 6.44
CA ASN A 8 -2.24 -0.99 5.74
C ASN A 8 -1.86 -0.94 4.25
N ALA A 9 -0.56 -1.15 4.00
CA ALA A 9 -0.03 -1.23 2.65
C ALA A 9 -0.56 -2.46 1.90
N ALA A 10 -0.62 -2.36 0.58
CA ALA A 10 -1.13 -3.42 -0.28
C ALA A 10 -0.32 -3.54 -1.57
N ILE A 11 -0.45 -4.67 -2.25
CA ILE A 11 -0.25 -4.73 -3.70
C ILE A 11 -1.60 -4.51 -4.38
N ASP A 12 -1.72 -3.45 -5.15
CA ASP A 12 -2.90 -3.16 -5.97
C ASP A 12 -2.77 -3.91 -7.29
N ARG A 13 -3.77 -4.72 -7.62
CA ARG A 13 -3.82 -5.56 -8.81
C ARG A 13 -5.05 -5.22 -9.64
N THR A 14 -4.87 -4.89 -10.92
CA THR A 14 -5.96 -4.63 -11.84
C THR A 14 -6.14 -5.81 -12.80
N LEU A 15 -7.36 -6.31 -12.90
CA LEU A 15 -7.79 -7.34 -13.84
C LEU A 15 -8.74 -6.72 -14.84
N VAL A 16 -8.44 -6.84 -16.13
CA VAL A 16 -9.36 -6.40 -17.20
C VAL A 16 -10.18 -7.61 -17.65
N VAL A 17 -11.49 -7.54 -17.46
CA VAL A 17 -12.43 -8.64 -17.71
C VAL A 17 -13.62 -8.11 -18.51
N PRO A 18 -13.56 -8.15 -19.85
CA PRO A 18 -14.71 -7.78 -20.68
C PRO A 18 -15.94 -8.62 -20.38
N ASN A 19 -17.11 -7.99 -20.27
CA ASN A 19 -18.39 -8.62 -19.92
C ASN A 19 -18.35 -9.36 -18.58
N PHE A 20 -17.80 -8.72 -17.55
CA PHE A 20 -17.73 -9.30 -16.22
C PHE A 20 -19.13 -9.58 -15.66
N GLN A 21 -19.36 -10.82 -15.25
CA GLN A 21 -20.62 -11.26 -14.63
C GLN A 21 -20.35 -12.07 -13.37
N PRO A 22 -20.91 -11.68 -12.22
CA PRO A 22 -20.85 -12.48 -11.01
C PRO A 22 -21.38 -13.90 -11.22
N GLY A 23 -20.75 -14.88 -10.61
CA GLY A 23 -21.15 -16.29 -10.73
C GLY A 23 -20.62 -17.01 -11.98
N HIS A 24 -19.91 -16.29 -12.87
CA HIS A 24 -19.32 -16.88 -14.08
C HIS A 24 -17.80 -17.01 -13.95
N ARG A 25 -17.23 -17.87 -14.81
CA ARG A 25 -15.78 -18.03 -14.91
C ARG A 25 -15.26 -17.09 -15.99
N HIS A 26 -14.27 -16.28 -15.62
CA HIS A 26 -13.64 -15.30 -16.52
C HIS A 26 -12.15 -15.56 -16.70
N ARG A 27 -11.61 -15.15 -17.83
CA ARG A 27 -10.17 -15.02 -18.07
C ARG A 27 -9.84 -13.55 -18.21
N ALA A 28 -8.95 -13.07 -17.35
CA ALA A 28 -8.57 -11.67 -17.31
C ALA A 28 -7.26 -11.42 -18.03
N SER A 29 -7.14 -10.25 -18.66
CA SER A 29 -5.85 -9.64 -18.88
C SER A 29 -5.39 -8.96 -17.59
N VAL A 30 -4.13 -9.12 -17.21
CA VAL A 30 -3.59 -8.58 -15.96
C VAL A 30 -2.88 -7.27 -16.27
N GLY A 31 -3.27 -6.20 -15.58
CA GLY A 31 -2.48 -4.99 -15.49
C GLY A 31 -1.25 -5.20 -14.61
N PHE A 32 -0.32 -4.27 -14.64
CA PHE A 32 0.86 -4.33 -13.78
C PHE A 32 0.42 -4.14 -12.31
N PRO A 33 0.74 -5.10 -11.42
CA PRO A 33 0.53 -4.89 -10.01
C PRO A 33 1.46 -3.78 -9.52
N SER A 34 1.00 -2.99 -8.55
CA SER A 34 1.78 -1.90 -7.98
C SER A 34 1.63 -1.81 -6.47
N ALA A 35 2.72 -1.40 -5.80
CA ALA A 35 2.66 -1.09 -4.40
C ALA A 35 1.64 0.02 -4.15
N GLY A 36 0.74 -0.19 -3.22
CA GLY A 36 -0.39 0.69 -2.93
C GLY A 36 -0.58 0.96 -1.45
N GLY A 37 -1.55 1.81 -1.20
CA GLY A 37 -1.88 2.38 0.10
C GLY A 37 -1.83 3.90 0.05
N LYS A 38 -2.72 4.53 0.77
CA LYS A 38 -2.91 5.98 0.67
C LYS A 38 -1.64 6.78 0.95
N GLY A 39 -0.86 6.42 1.98
CA GLY A 39 0.39 7.09 2.30
C GLY A 39 1.45 6.91 1.20
N ILE A 40 1.54 5.72 0.60
CA ILE A 40 2.41 5.45 -0.55
C ILE A 40 2.01 6.32 -1.74
N ASN A 41 0.71 6.43 -2.04
CA ASN A 41 0.23 7.25 -3.14
C ASN A 41 0.49 8.75 -2.92
N VAL A 42 0.36 9.22 -1.68
CA VAL A 42 0.76 10.59 -1.31
C VAL A 42 2.26 10.78 -1.48
N ALA A 43 3.09 9.82 -1.08
CA ALA A 43 4.54 9.90 -1.27
C ALA A 43 4.92 9.98 -2.75
N ARG A 44 4.27 9.19 -3.63
CA ARG A 44 4.48 9.29 -5.09
C ARG A 44 4.09 10.67 -5.63
N ALA A 45 2.96 11.22 -5.17
CA ALA A 45 2.52 12.55 -5.59
C ALA A 45 3.53 13.62 -5.16
N LEU A 46 3.99 13.58 -3.91
CA LEU A 46 5.00 14.51 -3.39
C LEU A 46 6.33 14.40 -4.16
N LYS A 47 6.77 13.17 -4.46
CA LYS A 47 7.96 12.95 -5.28
C LYS A 47 7.84 13.57 -6.67
N ARG A 48 6.67 13.45 -7.33
CA ARG A 48 6.42 14.08 -8.64
C ARG A 48 6.42 15.60 -8.59
N LEU A 49 6.23 16.17 -7.40
CA LEU A 49 6.30 17.60 -7.11
C LEU A 49 7.68 18.02 -6.60
N ASP A 50 8.71 17.19 -6.80
CA ASP A 50 10.08 17.40 -6.34
C ASP A 50 10.19 17.72 -4.83
N THR A 51 9.22 17.24 -4.05
CA THR A 51 9.21 17.43 -2.60
C THR A 51 9.89 16.25 -1.91
N PRO A 52 10.94 16.49 -1.09
CA PRO A 52 11.62 15.42 -0.35
C PRO A 52 10.66 14.68 0.56
N VAL A 53 10.50 13.38 0.33
CA VAL A 53 9.55 12.52 1.05
C VAL A 53 10.16 11.17 1.39
N VAL A 54 9.78 10.63 2.54
CA VAL A 54 10.05 9.23 2.96
C VAL A 54 8.71 8.56 3.24
N ALA A 55 8.47 7.42 2.59
CA ALA A 55 7.33 6.58 2.89
C ALA A 55 7.68 5.60 4.01
N THR A 56 6.82 5.48 5.01
CA THR A 56 6.94 4.50 6.09
C THR A 56 5.61 3.85 6.41
N GLY A 57 5.61 2.87 7.29
CA GLY A 57 4.43 2.15 7.71
C GLY A 57 4.75 0.70 8.05
N LEU A 58 3.78 -0.18 7.81
CA LEU A 58 3.86 -1.60 8.09
C LEU A 58 3.86 -2.41 6.79
N ALA A 59 4.77 -3.38 6.68
CA ALA A 59 4.84 -4.28 5.54
C ALA A 59 5.30 -5.67 6.00
N GLY A 60 4.55 -6.71 5.66
CA GLY A 60 4.83 -8.05 6.13
C GLY A 60 4.73 -9.11 5.05
N GLY A 61 5.40 -10.24 5.26
CA GLY A 61 5.44 -11.36 4.37
C GLY A 61 6.04 -11.07 3.00
N ARG A 62 5.80 -11.94 2.04
CA ARG A 62 6.28 -11.78 0.66
C ARG A 62 5.66 -10.59 -0.06
N THR A 63 4.38 -10.30 0.23
CA THR A 63 3.70 -9.12 -0.31
C THR A 63 4.33 -7.84 0.21
N GLY A 64 4.70 -7.80 1.50
CA GLY A 64 5.44 -6.69 2.09
C GLY A 64 6.83 -6.50 1.47
N ASP A 65 7.57 -7.59 1.21
CA ASP A 65 8.86 -7.54 0.51
C ASP A 65 8.70 -6.91 -0.88
N ARG A 66 7.71 -7.38 -1.63
CA ARG A 66 7.41 -6.86 -2.96
C ARG A 66 7.04 -5.37 -2.94
N ILE A 67 6.24 -4.92 -1.96
CA ILE A 67 5.92 -3.49 -1.80
C ILE A 67 7.20 -2.67 -1.68
N ILE A 68 8.12 -3.09 -0.81
CA ILE A 68 9.37 -2.36 -0.57
C ILE A 68 10.29 -2.39 -1.81
N GLU A 69 10.39 -3.53 -2.49
CA GLU A 69 11.17 -3.67 -3.73
C GLU A 69 10.63 -2.76 -4.83
N GLU A 70 9.32 -2.68 -5.01
CA GLU A 70 8.70 -1.80 -6.01
C GLU A 70 8.97 -0.32 -5.69
N LEU A 71 8.83 0.09 -4.42
CA LEU A 71 9.14 1.47 -4.02
C LEU A 71 10.62 1.81 -4.23
N ALA A 72 11.52 0.89 -3.96
CA ALA A 72 12.94 1.06 -4.24
C ALA A 72 13.21 1.17 -5.75
N GLY A 73 12.54 0.34 -6.57
CA GLY A 73 12.60 0.41 -8.03
C GLY A 73 12.09 1.73 -8.60
N GLU A 74 11.11 2.34 -7.94
CA GLU A 74 10.61 3.68 -8.25
C GLU A 74 11.55 4.81 -7.74
N ALA A 75 12.66 4.48 -7.09
CA ALA A 75 13.54 5.41 -6.37
C ALA A 75 12.75 6.28 -5.37
N LEU A 76 11.75 5.72 -4.72
CA LEU A 76 11.02 6.34 -3.62
C LEU A 76 11.67 5.93 -2.30
N LEU A 77 12.21 6.91 -1.58
CA LEU A 77 12.79 6.66 -0.26
C LEU A 77 11.73 6.07 0.66
N ASN A 78 12.06 4.95 1.26
CA ASN A 78 11.14 4.26 2.14
C ASN A 78 11.86 3.59 3.30
N ASP A 79 11.16 3.45 4.43
CA ASP A 79 11.65 2.78 5.63
C ASP A 79 10.47 2.16 6.40
N PHE A 80 9.99 1.03 5.92
CA PHE A 80 8.87 0.30 6.53
C PHE A 80 9.33 -0.58 7.70
N VAL A 81 8.48 -0.72 8.70
CA VAL A 81 8.62 -1.73 9.74
C VAL A 81 8.15 -3.07 9.18
N ARG A 82 9.02 -4.07 9.31
CA ARG A 82 8.69 -5.44 8.92
C ARG A 82 7.85 -6.09 10.01
N ILE A 83 6.70 -6.65 9.61
CA ILE A 83 5.78 -7.36 10.50
C ILE A 83 5.65 -8.83 10.08
N GLY A 84 5.25 -9.68 11.01
CA GLY A 84 5.20 -11.13 10.80
C GLY A 84 4.02 -11.57 9.91
N ASP A 85 2.89 -10.86 9.97
CA ASP A 85 1.70 -11.22 9.18
C ASP A 85 1.78 -10.65 7.76
N GLU A 86 1.12 -11.30 6.80
CA GLU A 86 1.20 -10.99 5.37
C GLU A 86 0.47 -9.69 5.03
N SER A 87 1.10 -8.78 4.30
CA SER A 87 0.42 -7.62 3.72
C SER A 87 -0.63 -8.06 2.69
N ARG A 88 -1.67 -7.27 2.55
CA ARG A 88 -2.83 -7.59 1.71
C ARG A 88 -2.61 -7.31 0.23
N THR A 89 -3.47 -7.92 -0.59
CA THR A 89 -3.67 -7.54 -2.00
C THR A 89 -5.03 -6.84 -2.14
N SER A 90 -5.11 -5.84 -3.00
CA SER A 90 -6.35 -5.22 -3.44
C SER A 90 -6.54 -5.55 -4.91
N THR A 91 -7.69 -6.07 -5.28
CA THR A 91 -7.99 -6.44 -6.67
C THR A 91 -9.09 -5.57 -7.23
N ALA A 92 -8.80 -4.87 -8.33
CA ALA A 92 -9.77 -4.14 -9.12
C ALA A 92 -10.12 -4.95 -10.37
N VAL A 93 -11.41 -5.15 -10.63
CA VAL A 93 -11.92 -5.76 -11.86
C VAL A 93 -12.53 -4.68 -12.72
N VAL A 94 -11.90 -4.41 -13.87
CA VAL A 94 -12.36 -3.43 -14.86
C VAL A 94 -13.09 -4.18 -15.97
N ASP A 95 -14.35 -3.85 -16.18
CA ASP A 95 -15.11 -4.31 -17.32
C ASP A 95 -15.22 -3.17 -18.35
N PRO A 96 -14.41 -3.20 -19.42
CA PRO A 96 -14.47 -2.15 -20.44
C PRO A 96 -15.73 -2.19 -21.29
N THR A 97 -16.45 -3.33 -21.34
CA THR A 97 -17.70 -3.47 -22.10
C THR A 97 -18.88 -2.91 -21.32
N GLY A 98 -18.99 -3.26 -20.04
CA GLY A 98 -20.04 -2.76 -19.16
C GLY A 98 -19.76 -1.38 -18.59
N GLY A 99 -18.52 -0.88 -18.72
CA GLY A 99 -18.10 0.40 -18.16
C GLY A 99 -18.07 0.39 -16.62
N THR A 100 -17.84 -0.76 -16.01
CA THR A 100 -17.88 -0.92 -14.55
C THR A 100 -16.51 -1.21 -13.95
N LEU A 101 -16.34 -0.79 -12.69
CA LEU A 101 -15.21 -1.10 -11.85
C LEU A 101 -15.72 -1.78 -10.57
N SER A 102 -15.22 -2.97 -10.30
CA SER A 102 -15.48 -3.70 -9.06
C SER A 102 -14.19 -3.87 -8.27
N GLU A 103 -14.21 -3.54 -7.00
CA GLU A 103 -13.02 -3.61 -6.16
C GLU A 103 -13.20 -4.63 -5.05
N ILE A 104 -12.20 -5.47 -4.85
CA ILE A 104 -12.15 -6.51 -3.83
C ILE A 104 -10.94 -6.22 -2.95
N TYR A 105 -11.19 -5.86 -1.70
CA TYR A 105 -10.15 -5.58 -0.73
C TYR A 105 -10.00 -6.73 0.25
N GLU A 106 -8.80 -7.27 0.36
CA GLU A 106 -8.47 -8.18 1.44
C GLU A 106 -8.34 -7.44 2.77
N TRP A 107 -8.55 -8.14 3.86
CA TRP A 107 -8.26 -7.62 5.19
C TRP A 107 -6.77 -7.37 5.34
N GLY A 108 -6.42 -6.34 6.10
CA GLY A 108 -5.02 -6.07 6.41
C GLY A 108 -4.43 -7.08 7.40
N PRO A 109 -3.11 -7.05 7.55
CA PRO A 109 -2.40 -7.91 8.49
C PRO A 109 -2.76 -7.60 9.95
N SER A 110 -2.66 -8.61 10.80
CA SER A 110 -2.67 -8.44 12.24
C SER A 110 -1.32 -7.88 12.69
N VAL A 111 -1.34 -6.88 13.55
CA VAL A 111 -0.14 -6.20 14.05
C VAL A 111 0.03 -6.54 15.53
N ARG A 112 1.18 -7.09 15.90
CA ARG A 112 1.51 -7.37 17.29
C ARG A 112 1.88 -6.10 18.05
N PRO A 113 1.72 -6.07 19.40
CA PRO A 113 2.11 -4.91 20.19
C PRO A 113 3.57 -4.49 20.02
N ASP A 114 4.50 -5.46 19.93
CA ASP A 114 5.93 -5.20 19.72
C ASP A 114 6.19 -4.56 18.33
N GLU A 115 5.48 -4.96 17.29
CA GLU A 115 5.58 -4.39 15.96
C GLU A 115 5.04 -2.94 15.93
N LEU A 116 3.96 -2.69 16.68
CA LEU A 116 3.43 -1.33 16.84
C LEU A 116 4.44 -0.42 17.56
N GLU A 117 5.09 -0.91 18.64
CA GLU A 117 6.14 -0.15 19.31
C GLU A 117 7.31 0.16 18.39
N MET A 118 7.74 -0.80 17.55
CA MET A 118 8.77 -0.55 16.53
C MET A 118 8.36 0.56 15.56
N LEU A 119 7.09 0.62 15.16
CA LEU A 119 6.59 1.70 14.30
C LEU A 119 6.61 3.04 15.04
N LEU A 120 6.15 3.08 16.28
CA LEU A 120 6.15 4.31 17.09
C LEU A 120 7.58 4.84 17.31
N ASP A 121 8.54 3.98 17.59
CA ASP A 121 9.94 4.37 17.71
C ASP A 121 10.52 4.90 16.41
N LYS A 122 10.20 4.26 15.29
CA LYS A 122 10.58 4.75 13.96
C LYS A 122 9.97 6.12 13.68
N LEU A 123 8.70 6.34 13.99
CA LEU A 123 8.05 7.63 13.81
C LEU A 123 8.65 8.71 14.72
N ARG A 124 8.98 8.38 15.97
CA ARG A 124 9.71 9.29 16.87
C ARG A 124 11.09 9.68 16.30
N TYR A 125 11.80 8.73 15.71
CA TYR A 125 13.08 9.00 15.06
C TYR A 125 12.90 9.90 13.82
N LEU A 126 12.02 9.53 12.90
CA LEU A 126 11.79 10.27 11.66
C LEU A 126 11.23 11.68 11.92
N SER A 127 10.43 11.87 12.96
CA SER A 127 9.86 13.17 13.32
C SER A 127 10.91 14.22 13.73
N ARG A 128 12.10 13.77 14.12
CA ARG A 128 13.21 14.70 14.49
C ARG A 128 13.75 15.48 13.29
N VAL A 129 13.60 14.92 12.08
CA VAL A 129 14.13 15.50 10.84
C VAL A 129 13.03 15.86 9.83
N ALA A 130 11.81 15.40 10.06
CA ALA A 130 10.66 15.70 9.23
C ALA A 130 10.06 17.07 9.58
N SER A 131 9.68 17.84 8.56
CA SER A 131 8.86 19.04 8.74
C SER A 131 7.40 18.69 8.98
N TYR A 132 6.94 17.58 8.40
CA TYR A 132 5.57 17.07 8.54
C TYR A 132 5.57 15.54 8.57
N VAL A 133 4.73 14.97 9.41
CA VAL A 133 4.38 13.54 9.42
C VAL A 133 2.90 13.43 9.05
N VAL A 134 2.59 12.74 7.96
CA VAL A 134 1.24 12.62 7.41
C VAL A 134 0.76 11.18 7.57
N PRO A 135 0.03 10.86 8.65
CA PRO A 135 -0.65 9.58 8.76
C PRO A 135 -1.85 9.58 7.80
N VAL A 136 -1.85 8.66 6.87
CA VAL A 136 -2.96 8.52 5.92
C VAL A 136 -3.72 7.23 6.24
N ASN A 137 -4.90 7.39 6.85
CA ASN A 137 -5.75 6.28 7.24
C ASN A 137 -6.33 5.58 6.00
N GLY A 138 -5.91 4.36 5.76
CA GLY A 138 -6.76 3.34 5.19
C GLY A 138 -7.52 2.66 6.33
N ASN A 139 -8.72 2.11 6.09
CA ASN A 139 -9.46 1.40 7.11
C ASN A 139 -8.60 0.30 7.75
N VAL A 140 -8.02 0.61 8.90
CA VAL A 140 -7.47 -0.39 9.80
C VAL A 140 -8.65 -0.84 10.64
N LEU A 141 -9.31 -1.91 10.23
CA LEU A 141 -10.29 -2.55 11.07
C LEU A 141 -9.51 -3.35 12.11
N ALA A 142 -9.46 -2.85 13.33
CA ALA A 142 -9.09 -3.66 14.47
C ALA A 142 -10.11 -4.81 14.56
N ARG A 143 -9.63 -6.04 14.56
CA ARG A 143 -10.42 -7.23 14.93
C ARG A 143 -10.51 -7.34 16.43
#